data_de9a14fcaad0e2e753aeaec905a32463
#
_entry.id   de9a14fcaad0e2e753aeaec905a32463
#
_cell.length_a   1.000
_cell.length_b   1.000
_cell.length_c   1.000
_cell.angle_alpha   90.00
_cell.angle_beta   90.00
_cell.angle_gamma   90.00
#
_symmetry.space_group_name_H-M   'P 1'
#
loop_
_entity.id
_entity.type
_entity.pdbx_description
1 polymer ?
#
loop_
_entity_poly.entity_id
_entity_poly.type
_entity_poly.pdbx_seq_one_letter_code
_entity_poly.pdbx_strand_id
1 'polypeptide(L)'
;MIDSVELPRVLRLVEACGVSGYTVFGGVTGKGERGERAGDDLTDVFRNSYVLTACPEEQLSALVEAVRPVLKRYGGVCLVSDAEWIVH
;
A
#
# COMPACT_ATOMS: atom_id res chain seq x y z
N MET A 1 -1.52 1.85 -2.49
CA MET A 1 -2.62 1.06 -3.06
C MET A 1 -2.05 -0.13 -3.79
N ILE A 2 -2.60 -1.26 -3.55
CA ILE A 2 -2.07 -2.51 -4.06
C ILE A 2 -3.21 -3.48 -4.36
N ASP A 3 -2.96 -4.41 -5.29
CA ASP A 3 -3.91 -5.47 -5.56
C ASP A 3 -4.18 -6.26 -4.27
N SER A 4 -5.44 -6.49 -3.97
CA SER A 4 -5.84 -7.15 -2.74
C SER A 4 -5.29 -8.57 -2.58
N VAL A 5 -4.94 -9.22 -3.68
CA VAL A 5 -4.32 -10.54 -3.63
C VAL A 5 -2.97 -10.48 -2.95
N GLU A 6 -2.27 -9.34 -3.09
CA GLU A 6 -0.95 -9.15 -2.49
C GLU A 6 -1.00 -8.55 -1.09
N LEU A 7 -2.19 -8.25 -0.59
CA LEU A 7 -2.34 -7.60 0.69
C LEU A 7 -1.67 -8.35 1.84
N PRO A 8 -1.87 -9.66 2.00
CA PRO A 8 -1.20 -10.36 3.11
C PRO A 8 0.31 -10.24 3.07
N ARG A 9 0.89 -10.23 1.88
CA ARG A 9 2.34 -10.09 1.73
C ARG A 9 2.80 -8.72 2.19
N VAL A 10 2.08 -7.67 1.78
CA VAL A 10 2.41 -6.31 2.16
C VAL A 10 2.27 -6.13 3.67
N LEU A 11 1.21 -6.66 4.27
CA LEU A 11 1.02 -6.53 5.70
C LEU A 11 2.13 -7.21 6.49
N ARG A 12 2.60 -8.36 6.03
CA ARG A 12 3.73 -9.01 6.69
C ARG A 12 4.99 -8.16 6.62
N LEU A 13 5.22 -7.50 5.49
CA LEU A 13 6.38 -6.62 5.35
C LEU A 13 6.27 -5.41 6.26
N VAL A 14 5.10 -4.82 6.34
CA VAL A 14 4.85 -3.67 7.21
C VAL A 14 5.10 -4.05 8.66
N GLU A 15 4.59 -5.18 9.08
CA GLU A 15 4.78 -5.66 10.45
C GLU A 15 6.24 -5.96 10.75
N ALA A 16 6.95 -6.56 9.78
CA ALA A 16 8.36 -6.89 9.95
C ALA A 16 9.23 -5.66 10.10
N CYS A 17 8.80 -4.52 9.59
CA CYS A 17 9.53 -3.28 9.73
C CYS A 17 9.34 -2.60 11.09
N GLY A 18 8.57 -3.21 11.96
CA GLY A 18 8.38 -2.68 13.31
C GLY A 18 7.36 -1.56 13.40
N VAL A 19 6.54 -1.39 12.38
CA VAL A 19 5.49 -0.38 12.41
C VAL A 19 4.42 -0.82 13.41
N SER A 20 3.98 0.09 14.26
CA SER A 20 3.08 -0.23 15.37
C SER A 20 1.65 -0.50 14.94
N GLY A 21 1.24 -0.05 13.77
CA GLY A 21 -0.12 -0.29 13.32
C GLY A 21 -0.36 0.16 11.91
N TYR A 22 -1.50 -0.25 11.38
CA TYR A 22 -1.92 0.13 10.04
C TYR A 22 -3.42 0.04 9.93
N THR A 23 -3.96 0.67 8.91
CA THR A 23 -5.38 0.59 8.57
C THR A 23 -5.50 0.16 7.13
N VAL A 24 -6.44 -0.74 6.87
CA VAL A 24 -6.66 -1.25 5.52
C VAL A 24 -8.02 -0.79 5.02
N PHE A 25 -8.03 -0.24 3.83
CA PHE A 25 -9.26 0.10 3.12
C PHE A 25 -9.35 -0.84 1.92
N GLY A 26 -10.32 -1.72 1.94
CA GLY A 26 -10.53 -2.65 0.83
C GLY A 26 -11.47 -2.08 -0.22
N GLY A 27 -11.49 -2.72 -1.38
CA GLY A 27 -12.40 -2.34 -2.43
C GLY A 27 -12.15 -0.98 -3.05
N VAL A 28 -10.90 -0.54 -3.03
CA VAL A 28 -10.52 0.75 -3.59
C VAL A 28 -10.38 0.63 -5.09
N THR A 29 -10.94 1.58 -5.82
CA THR A 29 -10.75 1.66 -7.26
C THR A 29 -9.97 2.92 -7.57
N GLY A 30 -9.28 2.90 -8.70
CA GLY A 30 -8.52 4.05 -9.12
C GLY A 30 -8.05 3.89 -10.54
N LYS A 31 -7.56 4.99 -11.08
CA LYS A 31 -6.98 5.04 -12.41
C LYS A 31 -5.58 5.59 -12.24
N GLY A 32 -4.61 4.78 -12.55
CA GLY A 32 -3.23 5.17 -12.39
C GLY A 32 -2.55 5.40 -13.72
N GLU A 33 -1.24 5.53 -13.67
CA GLU A 33 -0.42 5.72 -14.85
C GLU A 33 -0.55 4.58 -15.84
N ARG A 34 -0.87 3.43 -15.37
CA ARG A 34 -1.09 2.28 -16.24
C ARG A 34 -2.38 2.41 -17.01
N GLY A 35 -3.13 3.41 -16.70
CA GLY A 35 -4.42 3.63 -17.28
C GLY A 35 -5.44 2.68 -16.71
N GLU A 36 -6.61 2.76 -17.25
CA GLU A 36 -7.63 1.80 -16.94
C GLU A 36 -7.18 0.47 -17.46
N ARG A 37 -7.51 -0.55 -16.73
CA ARG A 37 -7.35 -1.89 -17.25
C ARG A 37 -8.52 -2.16 -18.17
N ALA A 38 -8.45 -1.52 -19.31
CA ALA A 38 -9.55 -1.55 -20.25
C ALA A 38 -9.80 -2.98 -20.68
N GLY A 39 -11.02 -3.34 -20.73
CA GLY A 39 -11.35 -4.70 -21.05
C GLY A 39 -11.08 -5.66 -19.93
N ASP A 40 -10.40 -5.20 -18.91
CA ASP A 40 -10.23 -6.02 -17.75
C ASP A 40 -11.54 -6.24 -17.11
N ASP A 41 -11.64 -7.34 -16.46
CA ASP A 41 -12.80 -7.64 -15.71
C ASP A 41 -13.08 -6.56 -14.70
N LEU A 42 -14.31 -6.24 -14.53
CA LEU A 42 -14.71 -5.35 -13.46
C LEU A 42 -14.26 -5.88 -12.12
N THR A 43 -14.07 -7.19 -12.03
CA THR A 43 -13.60 -7.81 -10.81
C THR A 43 -12.20 -7.35 -10.43
N ASP A 44 -11.35 -7.06 -11.40
CA ASP A 44 -10.00 -6.58 -11.08
C ASP A 44 -10.00 -5.18 -10.54
N VAL A 45 -10.90 -4.37 -11.05
CA VAL A 45 -11.01 -2.98 -10.63
C VAL A 45 -11.32 -2.87 -9.15
N PHE A 46 -12.05 -3.82 -8.60
CA PHE A 46 -12.51 -3.75 -7.22
C PHE A 46 -11.65 -4.57 -6.26
N ARG A 47 -10.48 -4.99 -6.70
CA ARG A 47 -9.62 -5.83 -5.87
C ARG A 47 -8.42 -5.12 -5.30
N ASN A 48 -8.41 -3.82 -5.38
CA ASN A 48 -7.32 -3.06 -4.80
C ASN A 48 -7.58 -2.77 -3.33
N SER A 49 -6.52 -2.70 -2.59
CA SER A 49 -6.56 -2.31 -1.18
C SER A 49 -5.62 -1.15 -0.94
N TYR A 50 -5.98 -0.33 0.00
CA TYR A 50 -5.18 0.81 0.42
C TYR A 50 -4.72 0.56 1.85
N VAL A 51 -3.43 0.57 2.08
CA VAL A 51 -2.87 0.40 3.41
C VAL A 51 -2.32 1.75 3.86
N LEU A 52 -2.81 2.22 4.97
CA LEU A 52 -2.35 3.47 5.56
C LEU A 52 -1.63 3.16 6.84
N THR A 53 -0.42 3.66 6.97
CA THR A 53 0.35 3.50 8.19
C THR A 53 1.15 4.75 8.46
N ALA A 54 1.47 4.98 9.71
CA ALA A 54 2.33 6.07 10.12
C ALA A 54 3.50 5.48 10.88
N CYS A 55 4.67 6.03 10.66
CA CYS A 55 5.87 5.55 11.34
C CYS A 55 6.83 6.70 11.58
N PRO A 56 7.73 6.55 12.54
CA PRO A 56 8.80 7.53 12.71
C PRO A 56 9.67 7.60 11.46
N GLU A 57 10.25 8.76 11.23
CA GLU A 57 11.06 8.99 10.04
C GLU A 57 12.18 7.96 9.89
N GLU A 58 12.80 7.57 11.00
CA GLU A 58 13.92 6.62 10.96
C GLU A 58 13.53 5.22 10.50
N GLN A 59 12.23 4.90 10.49
CA GLN A 59 11.74 3.61 10.00
C GLN A 59 11.29 3.67 8.55
N LEU A 60 11.11 4.87 8.04
CA LEU A 60 10.52 5.06 6.72
C LEU A 60 11.35 4.41 5.61
N SER A 61 12.65 4.60 5.65
CA SER A 61 13.52 4.07 4.61
C SER A 61 13.42 2.55 4.51
N ALA A 62 13.45 1.87 5.66
CA ALA A 62 13.35 0.42 5.68
C ALA A 62 12.00 -0.05 5.14
N LEU A 63 10.94 0.66 5.51
CA LEU A 63 9.60 0.30 5.05
C LEU A 63 9.47 0.47 3.54
N VAL A 64 9.91 1.59 3.01
CA VAL A 64 9.86 1.85 1.58
C VAL A 64 10.65 0.80 0.80
N GLU A 65 11.85 0.49 1.28
CA GLU A 65 12.68 -0.50 0.60
C GLU A 65 12.10 -1.91 0.69
N ALA A 66 11.37 -2.20 1.76
CA ALA A 66 10.73 -3.51 1.90
C ALA A 66 9.57 -3.68 0.93
N VAL A 67 8.79 -2.63 0.70
CA VAL A 67 7.62 -2.74 -0.18
C VAL A 67 7.95 -2.52 -1.65
N ARG A 68 9.06 -1.86 -1.95
CA ARG A 68 9.44 -1.54 -3.32
C ARG A 68 9.43 -2.75 -4.26
N PRO A 69 10.02 -3.90 -3.90
CA PRO A 69 10.01 -5.06 -4.78
C PRO A 69 8.60 -5.57 -5.08
N VAL A 70 7.71 -5.48 -4.11
CA VAL A 70 6.32 -5.91 -4.32
C VAL A 70 5.64 -5.00 -5.32
N LEU A 71 5.82 -3.69 -5.17
CA LEU A 71 5.25 -2.72 -6.10
C LEU A 71 5.82 -2.92 -7.49
N LYS A 72 7.10 -3.18 -7.58
CA LYS A 72 7.75 -3.38 -8.86
C LYS A 72 7.22 -4.62 -9.58
N ARG A 73 7.01 -5.68 -8.83
CA ARG A 73 6.60 -6.95 -9.41
C ARG A 73 5.11 -7.01 -9.71
N TYR A 74 4.29 -6.52 -8.82
CA TYR A 74 2.84 -6.68 -8.92
C TYR A 74 2.11 -5.39 -9.26
N GLY A 75 2.83 -4.31 -9.28
CA GLY A 75 2.21 -3.01 -9.47
C GLY A 75 1.69 -2.44 -8.17
N GLY A 76 1.27 -1.22 -8.23
CA GLY A 76 0.77 -0.52 -7.07
C GLY A 76 1.48 0.81 -6.89
N VAL A 77 1.05 1.55 -5.89
CA VAL A 77 1.55 2.88 -5.63
C VAL A 77 1.85 3.01 -4.15
N CYS A 78 2.97 3.61 -3.83
CA CYS A 78 3.32 3.98 -2.48
C CYS A 78 3.49 5.50 -2.45
N LEU A 79 2.72 6.16 -1.62
CA LEU A 79 2.79 7.60 -1.47
C LEU A 79 3.22 7.91 -0.05
N VAL A 80 4.20 8.78 0.09
CA VAL A 80 4.74 9.16 1.38
C VAL A 80 4.56 10.65 1.60
N SER A 81 4.11 11.02 2.77
CA SER A 81 4.02 12.42 3.15
C SER A 81 4.27 12.57 4.63
N ASP A 82 4.63 13.78 5.02
CA ASP A 82 4.76 14.10 6.44
C ASP A 82 3.36 14.22 7.05
N ALA A 83 3.28 13.86 8.31
CA ALA A 83 2.05 14.00 9.07
C ALA A 83 2.39 14.37 10.49
N GLU A 84 1.46 15.04 11.13
CA GLU A 84 1.61 15.40 12.53
C GLU A 84 0.77 14.45 13.37
N TRP A 85 1.40 13.82 14.33
CA TRP A 85 0.73 12.89 15.21
C TRP A 85 0.13 13.65 16.38
N ILE A 86 -1.17 13.67 16.45
CA ILE A 86 -1.87 14.37 17.54
C ILE A 86 -2.20 13.35 18.61
N VAL A 87 -1.63 13.58 19.80
CA VAL A 87 -1.88 12.74 20.95
C VAL A 87 -3.06 13.31 21.70
N HIS A 88 -4.01 12.47 21.99
CA HIS A 88 -5.23 12.89 22.71
C HIS A 88 -5.10 12.72 24.20
#